data_878d9c7fe207ef38c81e4a1fc6ff62a4
#
_entry.id   878d9c7fe207ef38c81e4a1fc6ff62a4
#
_cell.length_a   1.000
_cell.length_b   1.000
_cell.length_c   1.000
_cell.angle_alpha   90.00
_cell.angle_beta   90.00
_cell.angle_gamma   90.00
#
_symmetry.space_group_name_H-M   'P 1'
#
loop_
_entity.id
_entity.type
_entity.pdbx_description
1 polymer ?
#
loop_
_entity_poly.entity_id
_entity_poly.type
_entity_poly.pdbx_seq_one_letter_code
_entity_poly.pdbx_strand_id
1 'polypeptide(L)'
;MRTLKLSFLLFISVLVSCTESPNSIANLENLHATIKKEYAPDKRVALFDIQFTNTNNKSILKGETTNKKALSILLDSLKNRKLAFKNDVRILPDSAVGNKIYALGNNSVINIRSKPKHSAELGTQGLLGMQLKVLDKKGSWYRVQTPDTYISWVDAGGIQLMTFEEFQTWNKKDKIIYTTNSGFVYELKSD
;
A
#
# COMPACT_ATOMS: atom_id res chain seq x y z
N MET A 1 5.46 -81.45 -28.47
CA MET A 1 6.00 -80.42 -27.54
C MET A 1 5.68 -79.06 -28.12
N ARG A 2 4.70 -78.32 -27.56
CA ARG A 2 4.28 -76.99 -27.97
C ARG A 2 4.99 -76.00 -27.08
N THR A 3 5.85 -75.12 -27.69
CA THR A 3 6.54 -74.06 -26.99
C THR A 3 5.62 -72.84 -26.93
N LEU A 4 5.19 -72.47 -25.74
CA LEU A 4 4.40 -71.28 -25.44
C LEU A 4 5.34 -70.05 -25.39
N LYS A 5 5.22 -69.18 -26.43
CA LYS A 5 5.94 -67.90 -26.42
C LYS A 5 5.16 -66.89 -25.56
N LEU A 6 5.70 -66.61 -24.36
CA LEU A 6 5.18 -65.59 -23.46
C LEU A 6 5.65 -64.22 -23.96
N SER A 7 4.76 -63.45 -24.58
CA SER A 7 5.01 -62.06 -24.99
C SER A 7 4.81 -61.14 -23.80
N PHE A 8 5.91 -60.62 -23.26
CA PHE A 8 5.89 -59.65 -22.16
C PHE A 8 5.64 -58.25 -22.73
N LEU A 9 4.39 -57.79 -22.65
CA LEU A 9 4.01 -56.44 -23.11
C LEU A 9 4.41 -55.42 -22.02
N LEU A 10 5.53 -54.72 -22.23
CA LEU A 10 6.00 -53.64 -21.35
C LEU A 10 5.09 -52.41 -21.46
N PHE A 11 4.22 -52.22 -20.50
CA PHE A 11 3.33 -51.03 -20.44
C PHE A 11 4.14 -49.84 -19.89
N ILE A 12 4.69 -49.01 -20.77
CA ILE A 12 5.34 -47.75 -20.40
C ILE A 12 4.23 -46.76 -20.06
N SER A 13 3.93 -46.56 -18.77
CA SER A 13 3.08 -45.46 -18.27
C SER A 13 3.85 -44.15 -18.37
N VAL A 14 3.57 -43.37 -19.38
CA VAL A 14 4.03 -42.01 -19.48
C VAL A 14 3.27 -41.17 -18.44
N LEU A 15 3.93 -40.89 -17.32
CA LEU A 15 3.44 -39.89 -16.35
C LEU A 15 3.55 -38.53 -17.01
N VAL A 16 2.44 -38.02 -17.60
CA VAL A 16 2.31 -36.65 -18.02
C VAL A 16 2.23 -35.81 -16.75
N SER A 17 3.39 -35.36 -16.28
CA SER A 17 3.45 -34.31 -15.26
C SER A 17 2.87 -33.05 -15.87
N CYS A 18 1.66 -32.66 -15.47
CA CYS A 18 1.08 -31.37 -15.78
C CYS A 18 1.91 -30.31 -15.05
N THR A 19 2.98 -29.82 -15.67
CA THR A 19 3.65 -28.59 -15.23
C THR A 19 2.76 -27.42 -15.62
N GLU A 20 2.22 -26.72 -14.64
CA GLU A 20 1.51 -25.46 -14.89
C GLU A 20 2.40 -24.54 -15.74
N SER A 21 1.80 -23.89 -16.74
CA SER A 21 2.56 -22.97 -17.58
C SER A 21 3.12 -21.82 -16.70
N PRO A 22 4.37 -21.35 -16.91
CA PRO A 22 4.96 -20.28 -16.11
C PRO A 22 4.18 -18.95 -16.21
N ASN A 23 3.22 -18.87 -17.10
CA ASN A 23 2.36 -17.73 -17.33
C ASN A 23 0.92 -17.94 -16.85
N SER A 24 0.64 -19.03 -16.12
CA SER A 24 -0.68 -19.23 -15.50
C SER A 24 -0.96 -18.14 -14.46
N ILE A 25 -2.24 -17.82 -14.24
CA ILE A 25 -2.67 -16.84 -13.23
C ILE A 25 -2.11 -17.24 -11.87
N ALA A 26 -2.14 -18.53 -11.51
CA ALA A 26 -1.58 -19.05 -10.26
C ALA A 26 -0.09 -18.69 -10.08
N ASN A 27 0.72 -18.80 -11.15
CA ASN A 27 2.13 -18.42 -11.10
C ASN A 27 2.36 -16.91 -10.97
N LEU A 28 1.45 -16.08 -11.49
CA LEU A 28 1.50 -14.62 -11.32
C LEU A 28 1.07 -14.20 -9.91
N GLU A 29 0.08 -14.85 -9.35
CA GLU A 29 -0.34 -14.66 -7.95
C GLU A 29 0.77 -15.08 -6.99
N ASN A 30 1.47 -16.19 -7.23
CA ASN A 30 2.62 -16.61 -6.45
C ASN A 30 3.78 -15.61 -6.53
N LEU A 31 4.07 -15.08 -7.72
CA LEU A 31 5.06 -14.01 -7.89
C LEU A 31 4.68 -12.77 -7.09
N HIS A 32 3.43 -12.30 -7.21
CA HIS A 32 2.90 -11.19 -6.44
C HIS A 32 3.02 -11.43 -4.92
N ALA A 33 2.59 -12.61 -4.45
CA ALA A 33 2.65 -12.97 -3.04
C ALA A 33 4.10 -12.98 -2.50
N THR A 34 5.05 -13.48 -3.30
CA THR A 34 6.48 -13.48 -2.94
C THR A 34 7.01 -12.06 -2.78
N ILE A 35 6.76 -11.18 -3.76
CA ILE A 35 7.17 -9.77 -3.70
C ILE A 35 6.49 -9.06 -2.53
N LYS A 36 5.18 -9.28 -2.33
CA LYS A 36 4.43 -8.71 -1.22
C LYS A 36 5.01 -9.12 0.13
N LYS A 37 5.34 -10.40 0.30
CA LYS A 37 5.94 -10.93 1.53
C LYS A 37 7.29 -10.28 1.85
N GLU A 38 8.08 -9.97 0.84
CA GLU A 38 9.41 -9.37 1.02
C GLU A 38 9.34 -7.85 1.24
N TYR A 39 8.50 -7.13 0.47
CA TYR A 39 8.54 -5.67 0.43
C TYR A 39 7.37 -4.96 1.13
N ALA A 40 6.27 -5.66 1.40
CA ALA A 40 5.08 -5.12 2.06
C ALA A 40 4.34 -6.21 2.85
N PRO A 41 5.01 -6.88 3.81
CA PRO A 41 4.43 -7.99 4.57
C PRO A 41 3.25 -7.57 5.44
N ASP A 42 3.26 -6.33 5.91
CA ASP A 42 2.21 -5.75 6.74
C ASP A 42 1.53 -4.58 6.03
N LYS A 43 0.29 -4.78 5.64
CA LYS A 43 -0.54 -3.76 4.98
C LYS A 43 -0.82 -2.51 5.82
N ARG A 44 -0.54 -2.58 7.12
CA ARG A 44 -0.70 -1.43 8.03
C ARG A 44 0.43 -0.42 7.88
N VAL A 45 1.58 -0.84 7.35
CA VAL A 45 2.78 0.01 7.22
C VAL A 45 3.26 0.19 5.78
N ALA A 46 2.90 -0.75 4.90
CA ALA A 46 3.21 -0.66 3.46
C ALA A 46 2.09 -1.28 2.63
N LEU A 47 1.66 -0.58 1.60
CA LEU A 47 0.63 -1.06 0.68
C LEU A 47 1.28 -1.68 -0.56
N PHE A 48 0.83 -2.88 -0.91
CA PHE A 48 1.13 -3.56 -2.16
C PHE A 48 -0.09 -4.41 -2.55
N ASP A 49 -1.20 -3.72 -2.85
CA ASP A 49 -2.48 -4.35 -3.19
C ASP A 49 -2.67 -4.26 -4.71
N ILE A 50 -2.08 -5.23 -5.41
CA ILE A 50 -2.11 -5.31 -6.87
C ILE A 50 -2.86 -6.57 -7.27
N GLN A 51 -3.73 -6.45 -8.26
CA GLN A 51 -4.52 -7.55 -8.82
C GLN A 51 -4.24 -7.69 -10.31
N PHE A 52 -4.21 -8.95 -10.76
CA PHE A 52 -4.16 -9.30 -12.16
C PHE A 52 -5.58 -9.47 -12.68
N THR A 53 -5.97 -8.66 -13.64
CA THR A 53 -7.28 -8.76 -14.29
C THR A 53 -7.12 -9.01 -15.78
N ASN A 54 -8.01 -9.82 -16.34
CA ASN A 54 -8.06 -10.05 -17.78
C ASN A 54 -9.43 -9.59 -18.29
N THR A 55 -9.42 -8.57 -19.15
CA THR A 55 -10.64 -8.01 -19.72
C THR A 55 -10.45 -7.84 -21.23
N ASN A 56 -11.34 -8.41 -22.04
CA ASN A 56 -11.29 -8.33 -23.49
C ASN A 56 -9.93 -8.74 -24.07
N ASN A 57 -9.37 -9.86 -23.64
CA ASN A 57 -8.06 -10.38 -24.04
C ASN A 57 -6.88 -9.43 -23.71
N LYS A 58 -7.09 -8.44 -22.82
CA LYS A 58 -6.04 -7.56 -22.31
C LYS A 58 -5.80 -7.84 -20.85
N SER A 59 -4.57 -8.16 -20.53
CA SER A 59 -4.13 -8.30 -19.13
C SER A 59 -3.83 -6.93 -18.55
N ILE A 60 -4.39 -6.65 -17.38
CA ILE A 60 -4.26 -5.35 -16.71
C ILE A 60 -3.82 -5.59 -15.27
N LEU A 61 -2.83 -4.82 -14.81
CA LEU A 61 -2.49 -4.67 -13.41
C LEU A 61 -3.29 -3.52 -12.83
N LYS A 62 -4.05 -3.78 -11.77
CA LYS A 62 -4.83 -2.75 -11.07
C LYS A 62 -4.52 -2.80 -9.58
N GLY A 63 -4.67 -1.66 -8.93
CA GLY A 63 -4.52 -1.56 -7.48
C GLY A 63 -3.66 -0.39 -7.07
N GLU A 64 -2.99 -0.52 -5.92
CA GLU A 64 -2.21 0.58 -5.36
C GLU A 64 -1.00 0.09 -4.57
N THR A 65 0.04 0.91 -4.51
CA THR A 65 1.23 0.63 -3.72
C THR A 65 1.89 1.89 -3.17
N THR A 66 2.47 1.78 -1.98
CA THR A 66 3.42 2.76 -1.43
C THR A 66 4.87 2.42 -1.78
N ASN A 67 5.12 1.21 -2.30
CA ASN A 67 6.45 0.68 -2.56
C ASN A 67 6.75 0.63 -4.07
N LYS A 68 7.38 1.70 -4.58
CA LYS A 68 7.79 1.81 -5.99
C LYS A 68 8.78 0.71 -6.40
N LYS A 69 9.68 0.30 -5.48
CA LYS A 69 10.68 -0.75 -5.76
C LYS A 69 10.01 -2.10 -5.99
N ALA A 70 9.06 -2.47 -5.13
CA ALA A 70 8.29 -3.70 -5.29
C ALA A 70 7.52 -3.74 -6.62
N LEU A 71 6.91 -2.61 -7.01
CA LEU A 71 6.23 -2.50 -8.30
C LEU A 71 7.21 -2.65 -9.47
N SER A 72 8.38 -2.02 -9.43
CA SER A 72 9.40 -2.17 -10.48
C SER A 72 9.81 -3.64 -10.63
N ILE A 73 10.10 -4.34 -9.53
CA ILE A 73 10.47 -5.76 -9.55
C ILE A 73 9.36 -6.62 -10.17
N LEU A 74 8.09 -6.34 -9.84
CA LEU A 74 6.96 -7.02 -10.45
C LEU A 74 6.93 -6.80 -11.97
N LEU A 75 7.01 -5.55 -12.42
CA LEU A 75 6.95 -5.19 -13.84
C LEU A 75 8.13 -5.79 -14.63
N ASP A 76 9.35 -5.75 -14.08
CA ASP A 76 10.53 -6.36 -14.70
C ASP A 76 10.39 -7.88 -14.81
N SER A 77 9.84 -8.53 -13.78
CA SER A 77 9.57 -9.97 -13.79
C SER A 77 8.56 -10.36 -14.87
N LEU A 78 7.51 -9.53 -15.05
CA LEU A 78 6.52 -9.74 -16.11
C LEU A 78 7.11 -9.55 -17.50
N LYS A 79 7.94 -8.51 -17.68
CA LYS A 79 8.67 -8.23 -18.93
C LYS A 79 9.61 -9.39 -19.29
N ASN A 80 10.36 -9.91 -18.34
CA ASN A 80 11.27 -11.05 -18.55
C ASN A 80 10.53 -12.32 -18.96
N ARG A 81 9.28 -12.48 -18.54
CA ARG A 81 8.37 -13.56 -18.96
C ARG A 81 7.69 -13.29 -20.30
N LYS A 82 8.01 -12.15 -20.96
CA LYS A 82 7.38 -11.69 -22.23
C LYS A 82 5.86 -11.52 -22.12
N LEU A 83 5.37 -11.15 -20.93
CA LEU A 83 3.96 -10.89 -20.67
C LEU A 83 3.66 -9.42 -20.85
N ALA A 84 2.68 -9.11 -21.70
CA ALA A 84 2.22 -7.74 -21.90
C ALA A 84 1.06 -7.43 -20.94
N PHE A 85 1.24 -6.44 -20.09
CA PHE A 85 0.22 -5.93 -19.19
C PHE A 85 0.06 -4.41 -19.38
N LYS A 86 -1.18 -3.94 -19.31
CA LYS A 86 -1.44 -2.54 -19.05
C LYS A 86 -1.23 -2.28 -17.54
N ASN A 87 -0.37 -1.35 -17.20
CA ASN A 87 -0.14 -0.96 -15.81
C ASN A 87 -1.07 0.19 -15.43
N ASP A 88 -2.11 -0.10 -14.66
CA ASP A 88 -3.07 0.83 -14.05
C ASP A 88 -2.90 0.86 -12.50
N VAL A 89 -1.70 0.56 -11.99
CA VAL A 89 -1.41 0.60 -10.56
C VAL A 89 -1.15 2.04 -10.12
N ARG A 90 -1.88 2.49 -9.10
CA ARG A 90 -1.66 3.80 -8.46
C ARG A 90 -0.46 3.74 -7.54
N ILE A 91 0.44 4.70 -7.67
CA ILE A 91 1.58 4.86 -6.76
C ILE A 91 1.24 5.96 -5.76
N LEU A 92 1.33 5.64 -4.48
CA LEU A 92 1.05 6.60 -3.41
C LEU A 92 2.35 7.31 -2.96
N PRO A 93 2.30 8.62 -2.66
CA PRO A 93 1.14 9.52 -2.68
C PRO A 93 0.49 9.65 -4.06
N ASP A 94 -0.86 9.62 -4.07
CA ASP A 94 -1.65 9.78 -5.28
C ASP A 94 -1.61 11.23 -5.79
N SER A 95 -1.67 11.42 -7.10
CA SER A 95 -1.69 12.76 -7.72
C SER A 95 -2.88 13.62 -7.28
N ALA A 96 -4.00 13.00 -6.87
CA ALA A 96 -5.17 13.70 -6.34
C ALA A 96 -4.90 14.46 -5.02
N VAL A 97 -3.82 14.13 -4.30
CA VAL A 97 -3.38 14.89 -3.11
C VAL A 97 -2.74 16.23 -3.50
N GLY A 98 -2.24 16.35 -4.73
CA GLY A 98 -1.50 17.52 -5.20
C GLY A 98 -0.13 17.65 -4.53
N ASN A 99 0.29 18.89 -4.26
CA ASN A 99 1.59 19.19 -3.65
C ASN A 99 1.58 19.18 -2.10
N LYS A 100 0.40 19.02 -1.47
CA LYS A 100 0.26 19.00 -0.01
C LYS A 100 0.34 17.58 0.53
N ILE A 101 1.50 16.95 0.35
CA ILE A 101 1.77 15.56 0.77
C ILE A 101 2.26 15.43 2.22
N TYR A 102 2.23 16.51 2.98
CA TYR A 102 2.50 16.56 4.42
C TYR A 102 1.29 17.12 5.17
N ALA A 103 1.18 16.75 6.43
CA ALA A 103 0.17 17.34 7.31
C ALA A 103 0.64 17.31 8.78
N LEU A 104 -0.02 18.10 9.60
CA LEU A 104 0.10 18.09 11.06
C LEU A 104 -1.26 17.79 11.68
N GLY A 105 -1.26 17.06 12.78
CA GLY A 105 -2.44 16.97 13.63
C GLY A 105 -2.85 18.36 14.13
N ASN A 106 -4.12 18.75 13.92
CA ASN A 106 -4.62 20.08 14.18
C ASN A 106 -5.58 20.15 15.40
N ASN A 107 -5.90 19.03 16.00
CA ASN A 107 -6.69 18.92 17.22
C ASN A 107 -5.84 18.31 18.33
N SER A 108 -6.22 18.53 19.60
CA SER A 108 -5.56 17.92 20.76
C SER A 108 -5.37 16.42 20.56
N VAL A 109 -6.40 15.74 20.03
CA VAL A 109 -6.36 14.34 19.62
C VAL A 109 -7.07 14.20 18.28
N ILE A 110 -6.41 13.55 17.32
CA ILE A 110 -7.00 13.15 16.05
C ILE A 110 -7.25 11.65 16.03
N ASN A 111 -8.41 11.24 15.54
CA ASN A 111 -8.77 9.84 15.38
C ASN A 111 -8.36 9.34 13.99
N ILE A 112 -7.54 8.31 13.96
CA ILE A 112 -7.07 7.67 12.72
C ILE A 112 -7.77 6.31 12.61
N ARG A 113 -8.56 6.12 11.53
CA ARG A 113 -9.52 5.03 11.39
C ARG A 113 -9.21 4.09 10.24
N SER A 114 -9.65 2.84 10.36
CA SER A 114 -9.42 1.78 9.35
C SER A 114 -10.05 2.07 7.98
N LYS A 115 -11.10 2.91 7.92
CA LYS A 115 -11.80 3.31 6.69
C LYS A 115 -12.19 4.80 6.75
N PRO A 116 -12.41 5.46 5.59
CA PRO A 116 -12.77 6.87 5.52
C PRO A 116 -14.23 7.12 5.91
N LYS A 117 -14.58 6.89 7.16
CA LYS A 117 -15.89 7.15 7.77
C LYS A 117 -15.82 7.17 9.31
N HIS A 118 -16.67 7.98 9.96
CA HIS A 118 -16.67 8.14 11.40
C HIS A 118 -17.04 6.86 12.19
N SER A 119 -17.86 5.99 11.62
CA SER A 119 -18.25 4.70 12.22
C SER A 119 -17.24 3.58 12.02
N ALA A 120 -16.09 3.86 11.35
CA ALA A 120 -15.04 2.85 11.17
C ALA A 120 -14.26 2.64 12.47
N GLU A 121 -13.66 1.46 12.58
CA GLU A 121 -12.79 1.10 13.69
C GLU A 121 -11.69 2.13 13.89
N LEU A 122 -11.43 2.49 15.15
CA LEU A 122 -10.30 3.32 15.54
C LEU A 122 -9.02 2.49 15.48
N GLY A 123 -8.15 2.83 14.55
CA GLY A 123 -6.87 2.14 14.39
C GLY A 123 -5.80 2.67 15.35
N THR A 124 -5.70 4.00 15.43
CA THR A 124 -4.78 4.71 16.33
C THR A 124 -5.25 6.15 16.52
N GLN A 125 -4.52 6.90 17.35
CA GLN A 125 -4.76 8.32 17.57
C GLN A 125 -3.44 9.08 17.40
N GLY A 126 -3.54 10.34 17.01
CA GLY A 126 -2.43 11.27 16.97
C GLY A 126 -2.69 12.47 17.85
N LEU A 127 -1.63 13.12 18.31
CA LEU A 127 -1.70 14.33 19.11
C LEU A 127 -1.51 15.59 18.22
N LEU A 128 -1.85 16.73 18.79
CA LEU A 128 -1.58 18.04 18.17
C LEU A 128 -0.12 18.15 17.75
N GLY A 129 0.11 18.58 16.50
CA GLY A 129 1.44 18.71 15.93
C GLY A 129 2.08 17.39 15.46
N MET A 130 1.40 16.22 15.60
CA MET A 130 1.91 14.97 15.02
C MET A 130 2.10 15.13 13.51
N GLN A 131 3.29 14.83 13.05
CA GLN A 131 3.65 14.87 11.63
C GLN A 131 3.05 13.68 10.89
N LEU A 132 2.47 13.94 9.72
CA LEU A 132 1.81 12.93 8.90
C LEU A 132 2.27 13.08 7.45
N LYS A 133 2.45 11.95 6.77
CA LYS A 133 2.58 11.91 5.32
C LYS A 133 1.22 11.62 4.71
N VAL A 134 0.77 12.45 3.79
CA VAL A 134 -0.52 12.29 3.11
C VAL A 134 -0.32 11.42 1.87
N LEU A 135 -1.07 10.33 1.78
CA LEU A 135 -0.93 9.33 0.72
C LEU A 135 -2.06 9.35 -0.31
N ASP A 136 -3.30 9.63 0.14
CA ASP A 136 -4.50 9.56 -0.71
C ASP A 136 -5.61 10.45 -0.14
N LYS A 137 -6.62 10.74 -0.98
CA LYS A 137 -7.80 11.52 -0.59
C LYS A 137 -9.08 10.83 -1.04
N LYS A 138 -10.07 10.79 -0.16
CA LYS A 138 -11.42 10.29 -0.49
C LYS A 138 -12.48 11.15 0.21
N GLY A 139 -13.13 12.04 -0.56
CA GLY A 139 -14.05 13.02 0.01
C GLY A 139 -13.36 13.94 1.01
N SER A 140 -13.88 14.01 2.24
CA SER A 140 -13.31 14.74 3.38
C SER A 140 -12.29 13.93 4.19
N TRP A 141 -11.81 12.80 3.69
CA TRP A 141 -10.87 11.93 4.39
C TRP A 141 -9.53 11.89 3.66
N TYR A 142 -8.46 11.84 4.44
CA TYR A 142 -7.11 11.65 3.94
C TYR A 142 -6.54 10.33 4.47
N ARG A 143 -5.95 9.53 3.58
CA ARG A 143 -5.13 8.41 4.00
C ARG A 143 -3.76 8.95 4.34
N VAL A 144 -3.33 8.69 5.56
CA VAL A 144 -2.06 9.21 6.08
C VAL A 144 -1.17 8.09 6.56
N GLN A 145 0.12 8.38 6.64
CA GLN A 145 1.11 7.56 7.30
C GLN A 145 1.67 8.33 8.50
N THR A 146 1.60 7.73 9.67
CA THR A 146 2.12 8.26 10.92
C THR A 146 3.64 8.10 11.03
N PRO A 147 4.33 8.73 12.00
CA PRO A 147 5.79 8.58 12.18
C PRO A 147 6.25 7.14 12.44
N ASP A 148 5.42 6.32 13.08
CA ASP A 148 5.62 4.88 13.29
C ASP A 148 5.20 4.04 12.08
N THR A 149 5.03 4.68 10.93
CA THR A 149 4.70 4.11 9.62
C THR A 149 3.31 3.53 9.45
N TYR A 150 2.42 3.64 10.44
CA TYR A 150 1.06 3.13 10.35
C TYR A 150 0.22 3.90 9.32
N ILE A 151 -0.46 3.18 8.42
CA ILE A 151 -1.25 3.75 7.32
C ILE A 151 -2.73 3.59 7.62
N SER A 152 -3.46 4.71 7.70
CA SER A 152 -4.92 4.69 7.88
C SER A 152 -5.55 6.05 7.51
N TRP A 153 -6.82 6.27 7.87
CA TRP A 153 -7.61 7.41 7.41
C TRP A 153 -7.89 8.39 8.54
N VAL A 154 -7.71 9.68 8.27
CA VAL A 154 -8.05 10.79 9.16
C VAL A 154 -9.04 11.74 8.48
N ASP A 155 -9.95 12.32 9.25
CA ASP A 155 -10.86 13.36 8.78
C ASP A 155 -10.09 14.67 8.49
N ALA A 156 -10.51 15.39 7.45
CA ALA A 156 -9.88 16.65 7.04
C ALA A 156 -9.86 17.70 8.14
N GLY A 157 -10.89 17.75 8.99
CA GLY A 157 -10.96 18.69 10.12
C GLY A 157 -9.94 18.41 11.22
N GLY A 158 -9.33 17.21 11.22
CA GLY A 158 -8.31 16.83 12.22
C GLY A 158 -6.88 17.19 11.82
N ILE A 159 -6.63 17.67 10.60
CA ILE A 159 -5.27 17.89 10.10
C ILE A 159 -5.12 19.22 9.36
N GLN A 160 -3.94 19.80 9.45
CA GLN A 160 -3.50 20.92 8.63
C GLN A 160 -2.59 20.38 7.52
N LEU A 161 -3.06 20.46 6.26
CA LEU A 161 -2.28 20.06 5.10
C LEU A 161 -1.18 21.07 4.77
N MET A 162 -0.01 20.56 4.38
CA MET A 162 1.17 21.37 4.08
C MET A 162 1.87 20.92 2.80
N THR A 163 2.45 21.89 2.07
CA THR A 163 3.48 21.62 1.06
C THR A 163 4.79 21.20 1.74
N PHE A 164 5.75 20.77 0.94
CA PHE A 164 7.10 20.48 1.45
C PHE A 164 7.75 21.71 2.10
N GLU A 165 7.64 22.89 1.47
CA GLU A 165 8.23 24.13 1.94
C GLU A 165 7.60 24.60 3.26
N GLU A 166 6.27 24.55 3.36
CA GLU A 166 5.54 24.87 4.58
C GLU A 166 5.94 23.92 5.73
N PHE A 167 6.05 22.63 5.44
CA PHE A 167 6.45 21.62 6.40
C PHE A 167 7.91 21.82 6.87
N GLN A 168 8.84 22.11 5.96
CA GLN A 168 10.22 22.43 6.30
C GLN A 168 10.34 23.68 7.15
N THR A 169 9.57 24.74 6.81
CA THR A 169 9.51 25.97 7.58
C THR A 169 9.00 25.70 9.00
N TRP A 170 7.93 24.91 9.12
CA TRP A 170 7.41 24.51 10.42
C TRP A 170 8.43 23.71 11.23
N ASN A 171 9.17 22.79 10.58
CA ASN A 171 10.19 21.97 11.27
C ASN A 171 11.33 22.79 11.87
N LYS A 172 11.69 23.92 11.28
CA LYS A 172 12.76 24.82 11.73
C LYS A 172 12.36 25.74 12.88
N LYS A 173 11.05 25.90 13.14
CA LYS A 173 10.56 26.74 14.24
C LYS A 173 10.75 26.05 15.57
N ASP A 174 10.97 26.85 16.62
CA ASP A 174 10.93 26.38 17.99
C ASP A 174 9.56 25.80 18.32
N LYS A 175 9.54 24.77 19.14
CA LYS A 175 8.32 24.06 19.52
C LYS A 175 8.18 24.01 21.03
N ILE A 176 6.95 24.20 21.48
CA ILE A 176 6.57 24.04 22.87
C ILE A 176 5.90 22.69 23.01
N ILE A 177 6.30 21.90 24.00
CA ILE A 177 5.66 20.63 24.34
C ILE A 177 4.84 20.85 25.62
N TYR A 178 3.55 20.59 25.52
CA TYR A 178 2.67 20.63 26.67
C TYR A 178 2.77 19.29 27.43
N THR A 179 3.19 19.33 28.69
CA THR A 179 3.54 18.13 29.46
C THR A 179 2.53 17.76 30.54
N THR A 180 1.47 18.55 30.74
CA THR A 180 0.43 18.25 31.73
C THR A 180 -0.75 17.52 31.08
N ASN A 181 -1.59 16.84 31.88
CA ASN A 181 -2.70 16.02 31.37
C ASN A 181 -3.80 16.83 30.69
N SER A 182 -4.00 18.09 31.10
CA SER A 182 -4.99 19.02 30.53
C SER A 182 -4.64 20.46 30.84
N GLY A 183 -5.09 21.41 30.00
CA GLY A 183 -4.91 22.83 30.18
C GLY A 183 -5.14 23.61 28.90
N PHE A 184 -4.90 24.92 28.95
CA PHE A 184 -5.06 25.82 27.83
C PHE A 184 -3.72 26.43 27.43
N VAL A 185 -3.54 26.66 26.15
CA VAL A 185 -2.43 27.43 25.61
C VAL A 185 -3.00 28.75 25.12
N TYR A 186 -2.43 29.87 25.56
CA TYR A 186 -2.87 31.21 25.19
C TYR A 186 -1.78 31.90 24.36
N GLU A 187 -2.19 32.62 23.33
CA GLU A 187 -1.33 33.55 22.63
C GLU A 187 -1.26 34.85 23.44
N LEU A 188 -0.06 35.29 23.79
CA LEU A 188 0.11 36.63 24.36
C LEU A 188 -0.07 37.64 23.24
N LYS A 189 -1.12 38.46 23.30
CA LYS A 189 -1.21 39.64 22.44
C LYS A 189 -0.11 40.61 22.88
N SER A 190 0.81 40.94 21.98
CA SER A 190 1.66 42.10 22.13
C SER A 190 0.76 43.34 22.00
N ASP A 191 0.75 44.19 23.01
CA ASP A 191 0.15 45.54 22.94
C ASP A 191 0.80 46.38 21.83
#